data_5daec28dce3642d90a31f645f0f15671
#
_entry.id   5daec28dce3642d90a31f645f0f15671
#
_cell.length_a   1.000
_cell.length_b   1.000
_cell.length_c   1.000
_cell.angle_alpha   90.00
_cell.angle_beta   90.00
_cell.angle_gamma   90.00
#
_symmetry.space_group_name_H-M   'P 1'
#
loop_
_entity.id
_entity.type
_entity.pdbx_description
1 polymer ?
#
loop_
_entity_poly.entity_id
_entity_poly.type
_entity_poly.pdbx_seq_one_letter_code
_entity_poly.pdbx_strand_id
1 'polypeptide(L)'
;MRQIFRLSVAALLTFAVGVQAQVITYPEGLATGMPHNDDYTVRVRVPGREWKDLFEYNVQVDMDKVQDASMVQFDMGSPVEVMVKKNNETVREVAIRPLNNKVAYKQIQNTIFFTLDKPQYLSVEFNGDRLHNLHLFANPLETEKYVQEEKGVIYFGPGVHRPKDLPNNQIRIPSNTTVYLAPGAVVQAKLLVDKAENVRIIGRGILNHPIRGIEITDSKHVLVDGITVVNPDHYTVFGGGSSDITIRNLKSFSCKGWSDGIDM
;
A
#
# COMPACT_ATOMS: atom_id res chain seq x y z
N MET A 1 -37.23 3.34 66.46
CA MET A 1 -36.01 3.42 65.64
C MET A 1 -36.37 3.05 64.21
N ARG A 2 -36.44 4.03 63.31
CA ARG A 2 -36.66 3.82 61.86
C ARG A 2 -35.32 3.92 61.18
N GLN A 3 -34.84 2.81 60.62
CA GLN A 3 -33.65 2.82 59.72
C GLN A 3 -34.05 3.29 58.33
N ILE A 4 -33.39 4.35 57.85
CA ILE A 4 -33.52 4.87 56.48
C ILE A 4 -32.41 4.21 55.65
N PHE A 5 -32.79 3.33 54.73
CA PHE A 5 -31.89 2.80 53.71
C PHE A 5 -31.69 3.86 52.60
N ARG A 6 -30.46 4.35 52.44
CA ARG A 6 -30.07 5.19 51.30
C ARG A 6 -29.59 4.26 50.16
N LEU A 7 -30.38 4.20 49.10
CA LEU A 7 -29.94 3.61 47.81
C LEU A 7 -29.02 4.62 47.10
N SER A 8 -27.75 4.26 46.97
CA SER A 8 -26.82 4.99 46.09
C SER A 8 -26.93 4.42 44.69
N VAL A 9 -27.47 5.19 43.74
CA VAL A 9 -27.47 4.84 42.33
C VAL A 9 -26.12 5.30 41.74
N ALA A 10 -25.24 4.33 41.44
CA ALA A 10 -24.01 4.60 40.69
C ALA A 10 -24.38 4.69 39.22
N ALA A 11 -24.30 5.89 38.65
CA ALA A 11 -24.43 6.09 37.20
C ALA A 11 -23.15 5.61 36.52
N LEU A 12 -23.21 4.49 35.77
CA LEU A 12 -22.16 4.07 34.85
C LEU A 12 -22.17 5.02 33.65
N LEU A 13 -21.22 5.92 33.59
CA LEU A 13 -20.90 6.70 32.40
C LEU A 13 -20.12 5.80 31.40
N THR A 14 -20.83 5.24 30.43
CA THR A 14 -20.20 4.57 29.28
C THR A 14 -19.63 5.65 28.35
N PHE A 15 -18.32 5.86 28.37
CA PHE A 15 -17.64 6.62 27.35
C PHE A 15 -17.63 5.80 26.05
N ALA A 16 -18.50 6.15 25.10
CA ALA A 16 -18.35 5.70 23.73
C ALA A 16 -17.09 6.35 23.16
N VAL A 17 -16.01 5.60 23.03
CA VAL A 17 -14.85 6.03 22.25
C VAL A 17 -15.32 6.03 20.80
N GLY A 18 -15.70 7.21 20.31
CA GLY A 18 -16.04 7.41 18.92
C GLY A 18 -14.79 7.12 18.07
N VAL A 19 -14.86 6.10 17.21
CA VAL A 19 -13.85 5.90 16.19
C VAL A 19 -13.86 7.15 15.31
N GLN A 20 -12.82 7.97 15.42
CA GLN A 20 -12.70 9.18 14.61
C GLN A 20 -12.55 8.76 13.15
N ALA A 21 -13.41 9.30 12.29
CA ALA A 21 -13.35 9.07 10.86
C ALA A 21 -11.96 9.50 10.31
N GLN A 22 -11.26 8.58 9.65
CA GLN A 22 -9.84 8.78 9.31
C GLN A 22 -9.53 8.35 7.88
N VAL A 23 -8.79 9.24 7.19
CA VAL A 23 -8.03 8.93 5.97
C VAL A 23 -6.58 9.38 6.17
N ILE A 24 -5.63 8.47 5.92
CA ILE A 24 -4.19 8.73 6.02
C ILE A 24 -3.63 8.72 4.60
N THR A 25 -3.12 9.89 4.18
CA THR A 25 -2.35 10.03 2.94
C THR A 25 -0.87 9.87 3.27
N TYR A 26 -0.10 9.35 2.32
CA TYR A 26 1.31 9.14 2.52
C TYR A 26 2.12 10.41 2.16
N PRO A 27 3.32 10.58 2.73
CA PRO A 27 4.18 11.71 2.36
C PRO A 27 4.40 11.77 0.85
N GLU A 28 4.46 12.98 0.31
CA GLU A 28 4.57 13.22 -1.13
C GLU A 28 5.79 12.54 -1.74
N GLY A 29 5.57 11.95 -2.91
CA GLY A 29 6.53 11.15 -3.63
C GLY A 29 7.77 11.90 -4.14
N LEU A 30 7.77 13.24 -4.16
CA LEU A 30 8.96 14.04 -4.48
C LEU A 30 10.13 13.74 -3.54
N ALA A 31 9.86 13.47 -2.26
CA ALA A 31 10.85 13.02 -1.30
C ALA A 31 11.30 11.57 -1.54
N THR A 32 10.53 10.79 -2.30
CA THR A 32 10.79 9.38 -2.55
C THR A 32 11.63 9.12 -3.79
N GLY A 33 11.85 10.13 -4.64
CA GLY A 33 12.58 9.99 -5.91
C GLY A 33 11.90 9.05 -6.91
N MET A 34 10.62 8.73 -6.70
CA MET A 34 9.81 7.99 -7.66
C MET A 34 9.25 8.92 -8.73
N PRO A 35 9.18 8.48 -10.01
CA PRO A 35 8.57 9.27 -11.06
C PRO A 35 7.10 9.57 -10.76
N HIS A 36 6.65 10.79 -11.07
CA HIS A 36 5.26 11.20 -11.04
C HIS A 36 4.58 10.91 -12.39
N ASN A 37 3.30 10.57 -12.37
CA ASN A 37 2.49 10.39 -13.56
C ASN A 37 1.40 11.45 -13.63
N ASP A 38 1.46 12.32 -14.63
CA ASP A 38 0.56 13.47 -14.81
C ASP A 38 -0.78 13.12 -15.49
N ASP A 39 -1.03 11.86 -15.81
CA ASP A 39 -2.27 11.43 -16.49
C ASP A 39 -3.51 11.66 -15.64
N TYR A 40 -3.34 11.69 -14.32
CA TYR A 40 -4.42 11.82 -13.36
C TYR A 40 -4.13 12.89 -12.31
N THR A 41 -5.21 13.37 -11.69
CA THR A 41 -5.18 14.06 -10.39
C THR A 41 -6.15 13.34 -9.48
N VAL A 42 -5.66 12.83 -8.36
CA VAL A 42 -6.44 12.04 -7.42
C VAL A 42 -6.48 12.70 -6.05
N ARG A 43 -7.69 12.86 -5.52
CA ARG A 43 -7.92 13.43 -4.19
C ARG A 43 -8.82 12.53 -3.38
N VAL A 44 -8.59 12.53 -2.08
CA VAL A 44 -9.42 11.80 -1.12
C VAL A 44 -9.83 12.68 0.04
N ARG A 45 -11.01 12.39 0.63
CA ARG A 45 -11.41 13.02 1.89
C ARG A 45 -12.36 12.15 2.69
N VAL A 46 -12.39 12.36 3.98
CA VAL A 46 -13.53 11.94 4.80
C VAL A 46 -14.72 12.84 4.41
N PRO A 47 -15.95 12.31 4.24
CA PRO A 47 -17.12 13.13 3.90
C PRO A 47 -17.24 14.37 4.77
N GLY A 48 -17.43 15.53 4.13
CA GLY A 48 -17.53 16.83 4.81
C GLY A 48 -16.22 17.43 5.30
N ARG A 49 -15.08 16.81 5.01
CA ARG A 49 -13.74 17.35 5.30
C ARG A 49 -13.06 17.87 4.04
N GLU A 50 -11.92 18.51 4.21
CA GLU A 50 -11.08 19.01 3.14
C GLU A 50 -10.52 17.89 2.26
N TRP A 51 -10.36 18.14 0.96
CA TRP A 51 -9.70 17.27 0.03
C TRP A 51 -8.19 17.22 0.31
N LYS A 52 -7.63 16.03 0.26
CA LYS A 52 -6.19 15.78 0.34
C LYS A 52 -5.73 15.24 -1.00
N ASP A 53 -4.70 15.84 -1.56
CA ASP A 53 -4.05 15.34 -2.77
C ASP A 53 -3.30 14.04 -2.47
N LEU A 54 -3.28 13.13 -3.44
CA LEU A 54 -2.42 11.96 -3.42
C LEU A 54 -1.29 12.17 -4.42
N PHE A 55 -0.19 11.45 -4.23
CA PHE A 55 0.88 11.40 -5.20
C PHE A 55 0.62 10.27 -6.20
N GLU A 56 0.56 10.59 -7.47
CA GLU A 56 0.38 9.65 -8.57
C GLU A 56 1.73 9.11 -9.00
N TYR A 57 2.08 7.92 -8.51
CA TYR A 57 3.29 7.22 -8.90
C TYR A 57 3.20 6.74 -10.35
N ASN A 58 4.24 7.00 -11.16
CA ASN A 58 4.40 6.34 -12.44
C ASN A 58 4.87 4.91 -12.22
N VAL A 59 4.14 3.95 -12.73
CA VAL A 59 4.48 2.52 -12.70
C VAL A 59 4.45 1.97 -14.13
N GLN A 60 5.26 0.96 -14.40
CA GLN A 60 5.36 0.36 -15.72
C GLN A 60 4.59 -0.96 -15.79
N VAL A 61 3.87 -1.12 -16.88
CA VAL A 61 3.06 -2.30 -17.19
C VAL A 61 3.33 -2.75 -18.62
N ASP A 62 2.88 -3.94 -18.99
CA ASP A 62 3.04 -4.59 -20.29
C ASP A 62 4.50 -4.95 -20.61
N MET A 63 4.73 -6.25 -20.73
CA MET A 63 6.05 -6.80 -21.04
C MET A 63 6.41 -6.66 -22.52
N ASP A 64 5.44 -6.74 -23.42
CA ASP A 64 5.68 -6.72 -24.86
C ASP A 64 5.95 -5.31 -25.37
N LYS A 65 5.23 -4.34 -24.82
CA LYS A 65 5.42 -2.92 -25.11
C LYS A 65 5.20 -2.11 -23.84
N VAL A 66 6.28 -1.80 -23.15
CA VAL A 66 6.23 -1.07 -21.89
C VAL A 66 5.37 0.19 -21.98
N GLN A 67 4.38 0.29 -21.11
CA GLN A 67 3.48 1.41 -20.97
C GLN A 67 3.59 1.97 -19.57
N ASP A 68 3.26 3.24 -19.40
CA ASP A 68 3.18 3.91 -18.12
C ASP A 68 1.73 3.89 -17.60
N ALA A 69 1.54 3.45 -16.38
CA ALA A 69 0.28 3.51 -15.65
C ALA A 69 0.44 4.33 -14.37
N SER A 70 -0.67 4.74 -13.78
CA SER A 70 -0.65 5.50 -12.52
C SER A 70 -1.00 4.61 -11.34
N MET A 71 -0.35 4.86 -10.20
CA MET A 71 -0.66 4.20 -8.93
C MET A 71 -0.83 5.24 -7.83
N VAL A 72 -1.91 5.12 -7.05
CA VAL A 72 -2.09 5.87 -5.81
C VAL A 72 -2.40 4.93 -4.65
N GLN A 73 -2.03 5.33 -3.45
CA GLN A 73 -2.33 4.55 -2.24
C GLN A 73 -2.57 5.45 -1.03
N PHE A 74 -3.45 5.00 -0.16
CA PHE A 74 -3.80 5.64 1.10
C PHE A 74 -4.41 4.62 2.06
N ASP A 75 -4.47 4.94 3.36
CA ASP A 75 -5.18 4.11 4.34
C ASP A 75 -6.51 4.75 4.73
N MET A 76 -7.53 3.92 4.97
CA MET A 76 -8.84 4.36 5.41
C MET A 76 -9.39 3.52 6.57
N GLY A 77 -9.97 4.22 7.56
CA GLY A 77 -10.66 3.61 8.70
C GLY A 77 -12.14 3.98 8.78
N SER A 78 -12.65 4.70 7.78
CA SER A 78 -14.04 5.14 7.66
C SER A 78 -14.36 5.34 6.18
N PRO A 79 -15.62 5.56 5.77
CA PRO A 79 -15.96 5.93 4.40
C PRO A 79 -15.15 7.12 3.90
N VAL A 80 -14.68 7.02 2.65
CA VAL A 80 -13.83 8.03 1.99
C VAL A 80 -14.43 8.39 0.63
N GLU A 81 -14.59 9.69 0.37
CA GLU A 81 -14.86 10.20 -0.97
C GLU A 81 -13.59 10.30 -1.77
N VAL A 82 -13.64 9.83 -3.00
CA VAL A 82 -12.52 9.82 -3.96
C VAL A 82 -12.91 10.68 -5.17
N MET A 83 -12.00 11.55 -5.59
CA MET A 83 -12.07 12.32 -6.83
C MET A 83 -10.93 11.84 -7.74
N VAL A 84 -11.25 11.46 -8.97
CA VAL A 84 -10.28 11.13 -10.00
C VAL A 84 -10.56 12.00 -11.24
N LYS A 85 -9.59 12.82 -11.62
CA LYS A 85 -9.63 13.61 -12.85
C LYS A 85 -8.65 13.00 -13.86
N LYS A 86 -9.10 12.74 -15.09
CA LYS A 86 -8.22 12.42 -16.23
C LYS A 86 -7.72 13.73 -16.84
N ASN A 87 -6.39 13.90 -16.92
CA ASN A 87 -5.81 15.19 -17.28
C ASN A 87 -5.55 15.36 -18.80
N ASN A 88 -5.30 14.29 -19.51
CA ASN A 88 -4.74 14.30 -20.87
C ASN A 88 -5.74 13.97 -21.99
N GLU A 89 -7.01 13.62 -21.67
CA GLU A 89 -8.02 13.31 -22.68
C GLU A 89 -9.46 13.58 -22.18
N THR A 90 -10.40 13.64 -23.13
CA THR A 90 -11.82 13.73 -22.81
C THR A 90 -12.40 12.39 -22.41
N VAL A 91 -13.07 12.32 -21.27
CA VAL A 91 -13.66 11.10 -20.72
C VAL A 91 -15.07 10.87 -21.33
N ARG A 92 -15.22 9.74 -22.03
CA ARG A 92 -16.48 9.27 -22.63
C ARG A 92 -17.00 8.01 -21.95
N GLU A 93 -16.12 7.17 -21.47
CA GLU A 93 -16.42 5.90 -20.84
C GLU A 93 -15.57 5.73 -19.58
N VAL A 94 -16.15 5.13 -18.54
CA VAL A 94 -15.46 4.83 -17.27
C VAL A 94 -15.77 3.40 -16.84
N ALA A 95 -14.74 2.65 -16.52
CA ALA A 95 -14.87 1.35 -15.86
C ALA A 95 -14.07 1.35 -14.56
N ILE A 96 -14.72 0.99 -13.45
CA ILE A 96 -14.08 0.80 -12.15
C ILE A 96 -14.09 -0.69 -11.85
N ARG A 97 -12.91 -1.33 -11.86
CA ARG A 97 -12.77 -2.77 -11.62
C ARG A 97 -12.26 -3.07 -10.21
N PRO A 98 -12.64 -4.25 -9.68
CA PRO A 98 -13.46 -5.31 -10.27
C PRO A 98 -14.94 -4.90 -10.40
N LEU A 99 -15.55 -5.21 -11.53
CA LEU A 99 -16.94 -4.80 -11.86
C LEU A 99 -17.99 -5.32 -10.87
N ASN A 100 -17.73 -6.44 -10.20
CA ASN A 100 -18.61 -7.00 -9.19
C ASN A 100 -18.69 -6.15 -7.91
N ASN A 101 -17.75 -5.24 -7.68
CA ASN A 101 -17.83 -4.27 -6.58
C ASN A 101 -18.93 -3.22 -6.80
N LYS A 102 -19.39 -3.04 -8.03
CA LYS A 102 -20.47 -2.12 -8.42
C LYS A 102 -20.28 -0.70 -7.85
N VAL A 103 -19.06 -0.18 -7.91
CA VAL A 103 -18.73 1.16 -7.42
C VAL A 103 -19.51 2.18 -8.25
N ALA A 104 -20.51 2.82 -7.61
CA ALA A 104 -21.27 3.89 -8.23
C ALA A 104 -20.44 5.18 -8.26
N TYR A 105 -20.46 5.91 -9.37
CA TYR A 105 -19.76 7.16 -9.52
C TYR A 105 -20.65 8.25 -10.14
N LYS A 106 -20.29 9.51 -9.89
CA LYS A 106 -20.82 10.68 -10.58
C LYS A 106 -19.71 11.26 -11.44
N GLN A 107 -20.00 11.52 -12.72
CA GLN A 107 -19.07 12.18 -13.65
C GLN A 107 -19.44 13.64 -13.87
N ILE A 108 -18.44 14.51 -13.84
CA ILE A 108 -18.52 15.92 -14.23
C ILE A 108 -17.32 16.20 -15.15
N GLN A 109 -17.58 16.34 -16.44
CA GLN A 109 -16.53 16.47 -17.46
C GLN A 109 -15.51 15.30 -17.37
N ASN A 110 -14.24 15.60 -17.20
CA ASN A 110 -13.16 14.62 -17.09
C ASN A 110 -12.90 14.14 -15.65
N THR A 111 -13.82 14.40 -14.73
CA THR A 111 -13.66 14.06 -13.31
C THR A 111 -14.77 13.13 -12.87
N ILE A 112 -14.42 12.06 -12.17
CA ILE A 112 -15.36 11.18 -11.49
C ILE A 112 -15.23 11.32 -9.98
N PHE A 113 -16.35 11.13 -9.29
CA PHE A 113 -16.47 11.15 -7.84
C PHE A 113 -17.19 9.88 -7.40
N PHE A 114 -16.64 9.19 -6.42
CA PHE A 114 -17.25 8.00 -5.83
C PHE A 114 -16.88 7.87 -4.35
N THR A 115 -17.60 7.01 -3.63
CA THR A 115 -17.36 6.74 -2.22
C THR A 115 -16.91 5.29 -2.05
N LEU A 116 -15.92 5.10 -1.21
CA LEU A 116 -15.48 3.79 -0.72
C LEU A 116 -15.92 3.64 0.73
N ASP A 117 -16.74 2.64 1.01
CA ASP A 117 -17.22 2.36 2.37
C ASP A 117 -16.25 1.49 3.17
N LYS A 118 -15.34 0.80 2.47
CA LYS A 118 -14.35 -0.10 3.04
C LYS A 118 -13.08 -0.14 2.19
N PRO A 119 -11.95 -0.57 2.77
CA PRO A 119 -10.71 -0.80 2.02
C PRO A 119 -10.94 -1.73 0.83
N GLN A 120 -10.38 -1.36 -0.33
CA GLN A 120 -10.42 -2.16 -1.56
C GLN A 120 -9.40 -1.65 -2.57
N TYR A 121 -9.03 -2.51 -3.52
CA TYR A 121 -8.10 -2.22 -4.58
C TYR A 121 -8.85 -2.16 -5.91
N LEU A 122 -8.64 -1.09 -6.65
CA LEU A 122 -9.41 -0.79 -7.86
C LEU A 122 -8.46 -0.47 -9.02
N SER A 123 -8.91 -0.84 -10.23
CA SER A 123 -8.44 -0.28 -11.49
C SER A 123 -9.50 0.70 -11.99
N VAL A 124 -9.12 1.95 -12.20
CA VAL A 124 -9.99 2.97 -12.80
C VAL A 124 -9.51 3.18 -14.23
N GLU A 125 -10.39 2.82 -15.17
CA GLU A 125 -10.11 2.81 -16.60
C GLU A 125 -10.98 3.85 -17.29
N PHE A 126 -10.42 4.62 -18.23
CA PHE A 126 -11.13 5.59 -19.03
C PHE A 126 -11.04 5.21 -20.51
N ASN A 127 -12.13 5.40 -21.24
CA ASN A 127 -12.22 5.20 -22.69
C ASN A 127 -11.80 3.78 -23.16
N GLY A 128 -11.93 2.78 -22.30
CA GLY A 128 -11.54 1.39 -22.60
C GLY A 128 -10.02 1.12 -22.54
N ASP A 129 -9.21 2.11 -22.18
CA ASP A 129 -7.77 1.93 -22.01
C ASP A 129 -7.47 1.23 -20.67
N ARG A 130 -6.79 0.08 -20.76
CA ARG A 130 -6.44 -0.77 -19.62
C ARG A 130 -4.98 -0.70 -19.23
N LEU A 131 -4.16 -0.04 -20.04
CA LEU A 131 -2.72 0.03 -19.83
C LEU A 131 -2.31 1.37 -19.21
N HIS A 132 -2.96 2.48 -19.61
CA HIS A 132 -2.75 3.79 -18.98
C HIS A 132 -3.83 4.06 -17.94
N ASN A 133 -4.15 3.06 -17.13
CA ASN A 133 -5.16 3.11 -16.09
C ASN A 133 -4.62 3.65 -14.77
N LEU A 134 -5.53 3.92 -13.84
CA LEU A 134 -5.17 4.27 -12.46
C LEU A 134 -5.38 3.06 -11.55
N HIS A 135 -4.31 2.58 -10.94
CA HIS A 135 -4.35 1.61 -9.85
C HIS A 135 -4.54 2.34 -8.52
N LEU A 136 -5.70 2.15 -7.89
CA LEU A 136 -6.06 2.80 -6.63
C LEU A 136 -6.09 1.78 -5.50
N PHE A 137 -5.22 1.94 -4.51
CA PHE A 137 -5.10 1.07 -3.36
C PHE A 137 -5.56 1.79 -2.08
N ALA A 138 -6.84 1.59 -1.73
CA ALA A 138 -7.38 1.98 -0.44
C ALA A 138 -7.10 0.86 0.56
N ASN A 139 -6.08 1.03 1.39
CA ASN A 139 -5.66 0.04 2.37
C ASN A 139 -6.45 0.20 3.69
N PRO A 140 -6.57 -0.86 4.51
CA PRO A 140 -7.00 -0.71 5.89
C PRO A 140 -5.95 0.08 6.70
N LEU A 141 -6.37 0.70 7.80
CA LEU A 141 -5.42 1.33 8.73
C LEU A 141 -4.40 0.29 9.23
N GLU A 142 -3.16 0.71 9.39
CA GLU A 142 -2.16 -0.10 10.07
C GLU A 142 -2.51 -0.24 11.56
N THR A 143 -2.49 -1.46 12.06
CA THR A 143 -2.80 -1.76 13.46
C THR A 143 -1.59 -1.67 14.37
N GLU A 144 -0.39 -1.73 13.81
CA GLU A 144 0.88 -1.67 14.52
C GLU A 144 1.66 -0.43 14.07
N LYS A 145 2.40 0.16 15.01
CA LYS A 145 3.26 1.31 14.75
C LYS A 145 4.68 0.95 15.20
N TYR A 146 5.63 1.24 14.34
CA TYR A 146 7.05 1.02 14.60
C TYR A 146 7.78 2.35 14.60
N VAL A 147 8.87 2.41 15.36
CA VAL A 147 9.75 3.57 15.44
C VAL A 147 11.18 3.19 15.12
N GLN A 148 11.97 4.17 14.72
CA GLN A 148 13.40 3.99 14.52
C GLN A 148 14.05 3.54 15.84
N GLU A 149 15.09 2.67 15.75
CA GLU A 149 15.83 2.13 16.90
C GLU A 149 15.05 1.17 17.81
N GLU A 150 13.87 0.71 17.39
CA GLU A 150 13.15 -0.32 18.11
C GLU A 150 13.88 -1.67 17.99
N LYS A 151 14.04 -2.37 19.13
CA LYS A 151 14.77 -3.65 19.16
C LYS A 151 14.06 -4.71 18.31
N GLY A 152 14.80 -5.36 17.42
CA GLY A 152 14.26 -6.37 16.52
C GLY A 152 13.51 -5.80 15.32
N VAL A 153 13.62 -4.48 15.08
CA VAL A 153 13.00 -3.81 13.93
C VAL A 153 14.08 -3.22 13.02
N ILE A 154 13.98 -3.51 11.74
CA ILE A 154 14.68 -2.77 10.68
C ILE A 154 13.67 -1.77 10.13
N TYR A 155 13.85 -0.49 10.45
CA TYR A 155 12.90 0.57 10.13
C TYR A 155 13.38 1.40 8.94
N PHE A 156 12.53 1.51 7.92
CA PHE A 156 12.71 2.42 6.81
C PHE A 156 11.63 3.52 6.90
N GLY A 157 12.03 4.73 7.29
CA GLY A 157 11.16 5.91 7.31
C GLY A 157 10.86 6.45 5.91
N PRO A 158 10.03 7.51 5.79
CA PRO A 158 9.79 8.17 4.51
C PRO A 158 11.09 8.65 3.86
N GLY A 159 11.19 8.53 2.53
CA GLY A 159 12.35 8.92 1.74
C GLY A 159 13.05 7.75 1.05
N VAL A 160 14.15 8.05 0.36
CA VAL A 160 14.90 7.06 -0.44
C VAL A 160 16.02 6.44 0.38
N HIS A 161 15.97 5.13 0.50
CA HIS A 161 16.99 4.31 1.16
C HIS A 161 17.78 3.53 0.11
N ARG A 162 19.06 3.88 -0.01
CA ARG A 162 20.03 3.19 -0.88
C ARG A 162 21.11 2.60 0.01
N PRO A 163 20.95 1.35 0.47
CA PRO A 163 21.98 0.71 1.25
C PRO A 163 23.28 0.67 0.45
N LYS A 164 24.35 1.26 1.00
CA LYS A 164 25.67 1.25 0.38
C LYS A 164 26.45 0.02 0.87
N ASP A 165 27.35 -0.47 0.02
CA ASP A 165 28.32 -1.49 0.38
C ASP A 165 27.73 -2.86 0.78
N LEU A 166 26.49 -3.15 0.35
CA LEU A 166 25.90 -4.46 0.54
C LEU A 166 26.26 -5.40 -0.62
N PRO A 167 26.73 -6.61 -0.34
CA PRO A 167 26.94 -7.62 -1.38
C PRO A 167 25.63 -7.86 -2.15
N ASN A 168 25.68 -7.78 -3.49
CA ASN A 168 24.54 -8.01 -4.37
C ASN A 168 23.33 -7.08 -4.11
N ASN A 169 23.54 -5.91 -3.52
CA ASN A 169 22.49 -4.96 -3.17
C ASN A 169 21.31 -5.60 -2.40
N GLN A 170 21.63 -6.42 -1.41
CA GLN A 170 20.66 -7.17 -0.62
C GLN A 170 20.79 -6.90 0.88
N ILE A 171 19.66 -6.88 1.56
CA ILE A 171 19.57 -6.78 3.02
C ILE A 171 19.21 -8.18 3.53
N ARG A 172 20.12 -8.85 4.25
CA ARG A 172 19.82 -10.11 4.91
C ARG A 172 19.05 -9.84 6.20
N ILE A 173 17.91 -10.50 6.34
CA ILE A 173 17.03 -10.35 7.49
C ILE A 173 17.25 -11.50 8.46
N PRO A 174 17.70 -11.25 9.69
CA PRO A 174 17.88 -12.28 10.70
C PRO A 174 16.54 -12.77 11.27
N SER A 175 16.56 -13.91 11.97
CA SER A 175 15.40 -14.42 12.70
C SER A 175 14.89 -13.42 13.73
N ASN A 176 13.60 -13.52 14.06
CA ASN A 176 12.89 -12.68 15.04
C ASN A 176 12.97 -11.18 14.72
N THR A 177 12.91 -10.84 13.43
CA THR A 177 13.03 -9.45 12.95
C THR A 177 11.78 -9.01 12.20
N THR A 178 11.32 -7.80 12.49
CA THR A 178 10.33 -7.09 11.68
C THR A 178 11.05 -6.07 10.80
N VAL A 179 10.86 -6.16 9.49
CA VAL A 179 11.24 -5.11 8.53
C VAL A 179 10.00 -4.26 8.30
N TYR A 180 10.05 -3.01 8.70
CA TYR A 180 8.94 -2.08 8.51
C TYR A 180 9.31 -1.00 7.49
N LEU A 181 8.55 -0.97 6.39
CA LEU A 181 8.65 0.05 5.38
C LEU A 181 7.50 1.05 5.60
N ALA A 182 7.79 2.18 6.22
CA ALA A 182 6.78 3.20 6.51
C ALA A 182 6.13 3.75 5.23
N PRO A 183 4.92 4.32 5.31
CA PRO A 183 4.35 5.09 4.22
C PRO A 183 5.33 6.14 3.69
N GLY A 184 5.57 6.16 2.37
CA GLY A 184 6.55 7.05 1.73
C GLY A 184 8.00 6.57 1.76
N ALA A 185 8.31 5.40 2.35
CA ALA A 185 9.62 4.78 2.24
C ALA A 185 9.82 4.16 0.85
N VAL A 186 10.99 4.40 0.24
CA VAL A 186 11.42 3.76 -1.01
C VAL A 186 12.78 3.11 -0.79
N VAL A 187 12.83 1.80 -0.84
CA VAL A 187 14.05 1.02 -0.58
C VAL A 187 14.56 0.41 -1.87
N GLN A 188 15.81 0.69 -2.23
CA GLN A 188 16.48 0.18 -3.43
C GLN A 188 17.40 -0.98 -3.06
N ALA A 189 16.81 -2.08 -2.61
CA ALA A 189 17.52 -3.31 -2.28
C ALA A 189 16.58 -4.52 -2.33
N LYS A 190 17.16 -5.71 -2.49
CA LYS A 190 16.48 -6.99 -2.27
C LYS A 190 16.41 -7.27 -0.77
N LEU A 191 15.28 -7.80 -0.29
CA LEU A 191 15.16 -8.35 1.06
C LEU A 191 15.39 -9.88 1.02
N LEU A 192 16.38 -10.36 1.73
CA LEU A 192 16.75 -11.77 1.77
C LEU A 192 16.45 -12.37 3.16
N VAL A 193 15.51 -13.31 3.19
CA VAL A 193 15.20 -14.17 4.34
C VAL A 193 15.73 -15.55 4.02
N ASP A 194 16.89 -15.90 4.57
CA ASP A 194 17.56 -17.17 4.31
C ASP A 194 17.94 -17.85 5.61
N LYS A 195 17.44 -19.07 5.82
CA LYS A 195 17.61 -19.86 7.03
C LYS A 195 17.22 -19.09 8.29
N ALA A 196 16.06 -18.40 8.22
CA ALA A 196 15.55 -17.55 9.29
C ALA A 196 14.13 -17.93 9.70
N GLU A 197 13.77 -17.62 10.94
CA GLU A 197 12.43 -17.88 11.49
C GLU A 197 11.83 -16.62 12.11
N ASN A 198 10.50 -16.55 12.14
CA ASN A 198 9.73 -15.46 12.74
C ASN A 198 10.09 -14.10 12.14
N VAL A 199 10.03 -13.98 10.82
CA VAL A 199 10.33 -12.74 10.09
C VAL A 199 9.03 -12.10 9.60
N ARG A 200 8.95 -10.78 9.72
CA ARG A 200 7.83 -9.98 9.21
C ARG A 200 8.39 -8.88 8.30
N ILE A 201 7.86 -8.76 7.10
CA ILE A 201 8.16 -7.68 6.15
C ILE A 201 6.83 -6.96 5.89
N ILE A 202 6.66 -5.81 6.49
CA ILE A 202 5.34 -5.15 6.56
C ILE A 202 5.42 -3.64 6.31
N GLY A 203 4.27 -3.02 6.06
CA GLY A 203 4.13 -1.57 5.91
C GLY A 203 3.48 -1.14 4.60
N ARG A 204 3.76 0.10 4.19
CA ARG A 204 3.19 0.74 2.99
C ARG A 204 4.24 1.25 2.02
N GLY A 205 5.52 1.01 2.33
CA GLY A 205 6.63 1.46 1.50
C GLY A 205 6.80 0.64 0.21
N ILE A 206 7.75 1.06 -0.58
CA ILE A 206 8.04 0.54 -1.92
C ILE A 206 9.44 -0.05 -1.96
N LEU A 207 9.58 -1.27 -2.47
CA LEU A 207 10.84 -1.79 -2.97
C LEU A 207 10.96 -1.39 -4.44
N ASN A 208 11.94 -0.57 -4.78
CA ASN A 208 12.09 -0.01 -6.13
C ASN A 208 13.34 -0.51 -6.82
N HIS A 209 13.19 -1.08 -8.02
CA HIS A 209 14.26 -1.67 -8.84
C HIS A 209 15.14 -2.68 -8.07
N PRO A 210 14.58 -3.59 -7.26
CA PRO A 210 15.38 -4.67 -6.70
C PRO A 210 15.72 -5.69 -7.80
N ILE A 211 16.86 -6.37 -7.69
CA ILE A 211 17.18 -7.51 -8.57
C ILE A 211 16.14 -8.63 -8.46
N ARG A 212 15.64 -8.86 -7.24
CA ARG A 212 14.41 -9.56 -6.84
C ARG A 212 13.80 -8.76 -5.69
N GLY A 213 12.50 -8.78 -5.52
CA GLY A 213 11.86 -8.05 -4.42
C GLY A 213 12.21 -8.64 -3.07
N ILE A 214 11.69 -9.83 -2.81
CA ILE A 214 11.88 -10.59 -1.58
C ILE A 214 12.32 -12.01 -1.96
N GLU A 215 13.34 -12.51 -1.31
CA GLU A 215 13.78 -13.90 -1.46
C GLU A 215 13.67 -14.61 -0.11
N ILE A 216 12.96 -15.77 -0.07
CA ILE A 216 12.67 -16.52 1.14
C ILE A 216 13.11 -17.97 0.90
N THR A 217 14.22 -18.38 1.51
CA THR A 217 14.79 -19.73 1.33
C THR A 217 15.03 -20.41 2.68
N ASP A 218 14.73 -21.71 2.76
CA ASP A 218 14.98 -22.56 3.93
C ASP A 218 14.49 -21.91 5.26
N SER A 219 13.36 -21.19 5.21
CA SER A 219 12.88 -20.32 6.28
C SER A 219 11.49 -20.73 6.78
N LYS A 220 11.09 -20.23 7.94
CA LYS A 220 9.83 -20.61 8.57
C LYS A 220 9.14 -19.43 9.28
N HIS A 221 7.80 -19.43 9.28
CA HIS A 221 6.99 -18.38 9.90
C HIS A 221 7.33 -16.98 9.35
N VAL A 222 7.17 -16.80 8.05
CA VAL A 222 7.44 -15.50 7.39
C VAL A 222 6.14 -14.85 6.95
N LEU A 223 5.94 -13.59 7.34
CA LEU A 223 4.83 -12.76 6.91
C LEU A 223 5.33 -11.63 6.01
N VAL A 224 4.72 -11.51 4.82
CA VAL A 224 4.84 -10.32 3.95
C VAL A 224 3.48 -9.67 3.84
N ASP A 225 3.35 -8.40 4.23
CA ASP A 225 2.07 -7.70 4.25
C ASP A 225 2.16 -6.22 3.86
N GLY A 226 1.40 -5.84 2.86
CA GLY A 226 1.06 -4.44 2.55
C GLY A 226 2.02 -3.67 1.66
N ILE A 227 3.26 -4.13 1.47
CA ILE A 227 4.27 -3.42 0.69
C ILE A 227 4.00 -3.45 -0.82
N THR A 228 4.69 -2.60 -1.56
CA THR A 228 4.66 -2.55 -3.02
C THR A 228 6.05 -2.83 -3.58
N VAL A 229 6.14 -3.62 -4.65
CA VAL A 229 7.39 -3.86 -5.40
C VAL A 229 7.23 -3.26 -6.80
N VAL A 230 8.17 -2.41 -7.20
CA VAL A 230 8.10 -1.71 -8.48
C VAL A 230 9.37 -2.01 -9.28
N ASN A 231 9.19 -2.41 -10.53
CA ASN A 231 10.24 -2.70 -11.50
C ASN A 231 11.33 -3.66 -10.98
N PRO A 232 10.99 -4.81 -10.38
CA PRO A 232 12.00 -5.82 -10.09
C PRO A 232 12.59 -6.33 -11.41
N ASP A 233 13.91 -6.61 -11.41
CA ASP A 233 14.56 -7.19 -12.61
C ASP A 233 14.21 -8.67 -12.80
N HIS A 234 13.73 -9.33 -11.73
CA HIS A 234 13.34 -10.72 -11.69
C HIS A 234 12.09 -10.88 -10.82
N TYR A 235 11.82 -12.02 -10.19
CA TYR A 235 10.63 -12.28 -9.37
C TYR A 235 10.34 -11.18 -8.32
N THR A 236 9.07 -10.92 -8.09
CA THR A 236 8.62 -10.08 -6.97
C THR A 236 8.89 -10.77 -5.63
N VAL A 237 8.47 -12.03 -5.50
CA VAL A 237 8.84 -12.93 -4.41
C VAL A 237 9.35 -14.23 -5.00
N PHE A 238 10.48 -14.69 -4.53
CA PHE A 238 11.10 -15.94 -4.94
C PHE A 238 11.52 -16.74 -3.71
N GLY A 239 11.44 -18.07 -3.79
CA GLY A 239 11.92 -18.88 -2.69
C GLY A 239 11.75 -20.37 -2.88
N GLY A 240 11.95 -21.09 -1.79
CA GLY A 240 11.81 -22.55 -1.72
C GLY A 240 12.36 -23.11 -0.43
N GLY A 241 12.06 -24.38 -0.14
CA GLY A 241 12.52 -25.07 1.08
C GLY A 241 11.92 -24.49 2.38
N SER A 242 10.91 -23.62 2.26
CA SER A 242 10.35 -22.87 3.39
C SER A 242 8.97 -23.38 3.79
N SER A 243 8.53 -23.06 5.01
CA SER A 243 7.19 -23.44 5.52
C SER A 243 6.54 -22.32 6.31
N ASP A 244 5.22 -22.33 6.34
CA ASP A 244 4.40 -21.35 7.07
C ASP A 244 4.67 -19.90 6.60
N ILE A 245 4.51 -19.71 5.30
CA ILE A 245 4.72 -18.44 4.62
C ILE A 245 3.37 -17.81 4.32
N THR A 246 3.17 -16.58 4.78
CA THR A 246 1.98 -15.79 4.47
C THR A 246 2.38 -14.56 3.68
N ILE A 247 1.81 -14.40 2.48
CA ILE A 247 1.97 -13.22 1.63
C ILE A 247 0.58 -12.66 1.36
N ARG A 248 0.36 -11.40 1.76
CA ARG A 248 -0.93 -10.74 1.56
C ARG A 248 -0.78 -9.25 1.29
N ASN A 249 -1.77 -8.67 0.64
CA ASN A 249 -1.81 -7.25 0.30
C ASN A 249 -0.54 -6.74 -0.42
N LEU A 250 0.23 -7.64 -1.03
CA LEU A 250 1.39 -7.32 -1.84
C LEU A 250 0.92 -6.73 -3.18
N LYS A 251 1.55 -5.65 -3.64
CA LYS A 251 1.35 -5.06 -4.95
C LYS A 251 2.65 -5.21 -5.73
N SER A 252 2.54 -5.52 -7.01
CA SER A 252 3.71 -5.64 -7.89
C SER A 252 3.43 -5.01 -9.23
N PHE A 253 4.39 -4.22 -9.69
CA PHE A 253 4.41 -3.65 -11.04
C PHE A 253 5.72 -4.03 -11.71
N SER A 254 5.63 -4.76 -12.80
CA SER A 254 6.79 -5.21 -13.55
C SER A 254 6.46 -5.40 -15.02
N CYS A 255 7.45 -5.12 -15.86
CA CYS A 255 7.42 -5.34 -17.30
C CYS A 255 8.65 -6.13 -17.80
N LYS A 256 9.31 -6.87 -16.92
CA LYS A 256 10.47 -7.72 -17.27
C LYS A 256 10.02 -9.15 -17.57
N GLY A 257 10.71 -9.83 -18.51
CA GLY A 257 10.34 -11.17 -18.95
C GLY A 257 10.46 -12.29 -17.91
N TRP A 258 11.18 -12.07 -16.82
CA TRP A 258 11.38 -13.04 -15.72
C TRP A 258 10.90 -12.50 -14.37
N SER A 259 9.94 -11.59 -14.39
CA SER A 259 9.45 -10.94 -13.19
C SER A 259 8.09 -11.46 -12.76
N ASP A 260 7.95 -12.78 -12.68
CA ASP A 260 6.76 -13.42 -12.14
C ASP A 260 6.42 -12.89 -10.74
N GLY A 261 5.15 -12.95 -10.37
CA GLY A 261 4.70 -12.40 -9.11
C GLY A 261 5.27 -13.14 -7.91
N ILE A 262 4.92 -14.41 -7.74
CA ILE A 262 5.33 -15.25 -6.62
C ILE A 262 5.70 -16.62 -7.15
N ASP A 263 6.94 -17.05 -6.89
CA ASP A 263 7.47 -18.37 -7.23
C ASP A 263 8.13 -18.98 -5.98
N MET A 264 7.47 -20.02 -5.38
CA MET A 264 7.84 -20.62 -4.07
C MET A 264 7.87 -22.14 -4.14
#